data_45307a082e38914f02b49071a818527a
#
_entry.id   45307a082e38914f02b49071a818527a
#
_cell.length_a   1.000
_cell.length_b   1.000
_cell.length_c   1.000
_cell.angle_alpha   90.00
_cell.angle_beta   90.00
_cell.angle_gamma   90.00
#
_symmetry.space_group_name_H-M   'P 1'
#
loop_
_entity.id
_entity.type
_entity.pdbx_description
1 polymer ?
#
loop_
_entity_poly.entity_id
_entity_poly.type
_entity_poly.pdbx_seq_one_letter_code
_entity_poly.pdbx_strand_id
1 'polypeptide(L)'
;MNREPKIIAVAGKGGVGKTSISAAFVRLLTEVYPDSRILAIDADPAVGLSTALGVEVKETLDDIRKSIVASVEDGAPREAIELLSEARYRIFDTMVEKQKFSFLAIGRPETAGCYCKVNAYLKEVISLLSRDFDYVVIDGEAGIEQINRRVMEKVTHLVLITDPSRKGTQVIDTIKRVADELVMYQRCGAIVNRVMDESMIPCIHIEGTEVLAYIPGDASHAANDIQGRSVFDLPDDSPIMQGARTALTKLAIL
;
A
#
# COMPACT_ATOMS: atom_id res chain seq x y z
N MET A 1 -16.03 -20.79 -5.78
CA MET A 1 -16.00 -19.68 -6.77
C MET A 1 -14.80 -18.83 -6.43
N ASN A 2 -13.75 -18.82 -7.26
CA ASN A 2 -12.60 -17.91 -7.06
C ASN A 2 -13.10 -16.48 -7.31
N ARG A 3 -13.35 -15.74 -6.24
CA ARG A 3 -13.64 -14.32 -6.31
C ARG A 3 -12.33 -13.60 -6.65
N GLU A 4 -12.31 -12.75 -7.67
CA GLU A 4 -11.13 -11.89 -7.90
C GLU A 4 -10.85 -11.06 -6.64
N PRO A 5 -9.59 -10.98 -6.18
CA PRO A 5 -9.24 -10.20 -4.99
C PRO A 5 -9.59 -8.73 -5.18
N LYS A 6 -10.06 -8.08 -4.13
CA LYS A 6 -10.15 -6.62 -4.08
C LYS A 6 -8.78 -6.05 -3.73
N ILE A 7 -8.11 -5.43 -4.68
CA ILE A 7 -6.76 -4.86 -4.53
C ILE A 7 -6.89 -3.35 -4.40
N ILE A 8 -6.52 -2.81 -3.25
CA ILE A 8 -6.60 -1.41 -2.88
C ILE A 8 -5.19 -0.84 -2.85
N ALA A 9 -4.85 0.01 -3.81
CA ALA A 9 -3.57 0.71 -3.82
C ALA A 9 -3.73 2.12 -3.27
N VAL A 10 -2.89 2.49 -2.31
CA VAL A 10 -2.83 3.82 -1.73
C VAL A 10 -1.62 4.55 -2.28
N ALA A 11 -1.83 5.71 -2.88
CA ALA A 11 -0.81 6.58 -3.43
C ALA A 11 -1.09 8.04 -3.08
N GLY A 12 -0.16 8.94 -3.36
CA GLY A 12 -0.38 10.37 -3.08
C GLY A 12 0.90 11.10 -2.71
N LYS A 13 0.76 12.35 -2.29
CA LYS A 13 1.87 13.21 -1.90
C LYS A 13 2.66 12.63 -0.72
N GLY A 14 3.96 12.91 -0.63
CA GLY A 14 4.77 12.54 0.53
C GLY A 14 4.28 13.20 1.82
N GLY A 15 4.29 12.46 2.93
CA GLY A 15 4.00 12.96 4.27
C GLY A 15 2.53 13.26 4.61
N VAL A 16 1.58 12.88 3.77
CA VAL A 16 0.14 13.17 3.98
C VAL A 16 -0.61 12.11 4.78
N GLY A 17 0.05 11.02 5.23
CA GLY A 17 -0.55 9.96 6.04
C GLY A 17 -1.05 8.76 5.24
N LYS A 18 -0.45 8.45 4.08
CA LYS A 18 -0.77 7.24 3.30
C LYS A 18 -0.69 5.97 4.15
N THR A 19 0.44 5.76 4.79
CA THR A 19 0.70 4.60 5.65
C THR A 19 -0.33 4.44 6.77
N SER A 20 -0.70 5.54 7.42
CA SER A 20 -1.72 5.54 8.48
C SER A 20 -3.10 5.13 7.95
N ILE A 21 -3.47 5.61 6.75
CA ILE A 21 -4.74 5.26 6.10
C ILE A 21 -4.70 3.83 5.60
N SER A 22 -3.58 3.37 5.03
CA SER A 22 -3.37 1.97 4.63
C SER A 22 -3.52 1.02 5.83
N ALA A 23 -2.92 1.36 6.96
CA ALA A 23 -3.06 0.59 8.20
C ALA A 23 -4.50 0.58 8.72
N ALA A 24 -5.21 1.74 8.67
CA ALA A 24 -6.63 1.81 9.03
C ALA A 24 -7.51 0.95 8.12
N PHE A 25 -7.21 0.89 6.81
CA PHE A 25 -7.91 -0.02 5.89
C PHE A 25 -7.70 -1.48 6.26
N VAL A 26 -6.45 -1.89 6.53
CA VAL A 26 -6.17 -3.27 6.98
C VAL A 26 -6.95 -3.60 8.23
N ARG A 27 -6.91 -2.74 9.27
CA ARG A 27 -7.67 -2.94 10.50
C ARG A 27 -9.16 -3.09 10.25
N LEU A 28 -9.79 -2.16 9.49
CA LEU A 28 -11.21 -2.21 9.18
C LEU A 28 -11.61 -3.49 8.42
N LEU A 29 -10.80 -3.93 7.47
CA LEU A 29 -11.05 -5.18 6.74
C LEU A 29 -11.00 -6.38 7.68
N THR A 30 -10.05 -6.44 8.61
CA THR A 30 -9.96 -7.54 9.59
C THR A 30 -11.10 -7.56 10.59
N GLU A 31 -11.71 -6.42 10.89
CA GLU A 31 -12.86 -6.30 11.78
C GLU A 31 -14.17 -6.67 11.08
N VAL A 32 -14.36 -6.20 9.85
CA VAL A 32 -15.62 -6.39 9.10
C VAL A 32 -15.68 -7.76 8.42
N TYR A 33 -14.53 -8.28 8.00
CA TYR A 33 -14.43 -9.56 7.29
C TYR A 33 -13.47 -10.53 8.01
N PRO A 34 -13.82 -11.00 9.21
CA PRO A 34 -12.90 -11.78 10.06
C PRO A 34 -12.48 -13.13 9.46
N ASP A 35 -13.27 -13.68 8.52
CA ASP A 35 -13.00 -14.95 7.85
C ASP A 35 -12.29 -14.78 6.50
N SER A 36 -12.02 -13.52 6.07
CA SER A 36 -11.36 -13.24 4.81
C SER A 36 -9.85 -13.24 4.97
N ARG A 37 -9.16 -13.68 3.93
CA ARG A 37 -7.69 -13.61 3.83
C ARG A 37 -7.29 -12.22 3.35
N ILE A 38 -6.53 -11.50 4.17
CA ILE A 38 -6.11 -10.12 3.92
C ILE A 38 -4.59 -10.07 3.81
N LEU A 39 -4.09 -9.44 2.75
CA LEU A 39 -2.66 -9.18 2.55
C LEU A 39 -2.39 -7.67 2.61
N ALA A 40 -1.48 -7.27 3.47
CA ALA A 40 -0.91 -5.92 3.50
C ALA A 40 0.47 -5.93 2.83
N ILE A 41 0.67 -5.07 1.83
CA ILE A 41 1.95 -4.92 1.12
C ILE A 41 2.50 -3.53 1.38
N ASP A 42 3.69 -3.48 1.97
CA ASP A 42 4.44 -2.23 2.14
C ASP A 42 5.38 -2.04 0.94
N ALA A 43 5.02 -1.11 0.07
CA ALA A 43 5.80 -0.77 -1.12
C ALA A 43 6.64 0.52 -0.93
N ASP A 44 6.60 1.15 0.25
CA ASP A 44 7.45 2.28 0.61
C ASP A 44 8.83 1.78 1.09
N PRO A 45 9.94 2.32 0.56
CA PRO A 45 11.28 1.97 1.03
C PRO A 45 11.53 2.19 2.53
N ALA A 46 10.74 3.06 3.18
CA ALA A 46 10.85 3.34 4.61
C ALA A 46 10.23 2.25 5.50
N VAL A 47 9.47 1.32 4.90
CA VAL A 47 8.81 0.19 5.59
C VAL A 47 7.97 0.65 6.80
N GLY A 48 7.24 1.76 6.63
CA GLY A 48 6.47 2.39 7.71
C GLY A 48 5.19 1.64 8.07
N LEU A 49 4.60 0.89 7.13
CA LEU A 49 3.36 0.16 7.34
C LEU A 49 3.55 -0.97 8.36
N SER A 50 4.73 -1.58 8.42
CA SER A 50 5.06 -2.60 9.42
C SER A 50 4.91 -2.07 10.85
N THR A 51 5.47 -0.89 11.12
CA THR A 51 5.34 -0.21 12.44
C THR A 51 3.88 0.12 12.73
N ALA A 52 3.16 0.70 11.77
CA ALA A 52 1.76 1.08 11.93
C ALA A 52 0.84 -0.13 12.21
N LEU A 53 1.19 -1.33 11.73
CA LEU A 53 0.47 -2.58 11.95
C LEU A 53 1.02 -3.41 13.13
N GLY A 54 2.11 -3.00 13.76
CA GLY A 54 2.78 -3.77 14.82
C GLY A 54 3.38 -5.09 14.31
N VAL A 55 4.02 -5.03 13.13
CA VAL A 55 4.65 -6.19 12.47
C VAL A 55 6.16 -6.04 12.53
N GLU A 56 6.86 -7.10 12.91
CA GLU A 56 8.32 -7.19 12.82
C GLU A 56 8.70 -7.85 11.49
N VAL A 57 9.43 -7.13 10.66
CA VAL A 57 9.90 -7.59 9.35
C VAL A 57 11.31 -8.14 9.49
N LYS A 58 11.51 -9.40 9.08
CA LYS A 58 12.81 -10.07 9.14
C LYS A 58 13.56 -9.99 7.81
N GLU A 59 12.85 -10.11 6.71
CA GLU A 59 13.38 -10.11 5.36
C GLU A 59 12.40 -9.38 4.43
N THR A 60 12.91 -8.69 3.42
CA THR A 60 12.12 -7.98 2.42
C THR A 60 12.25 -8.65 1.05
N LEU A 61 11.35 -8.33 0.15
CA LEU A 61 11.46 -8.79 -1.24
C LEU A 61 12.77 -8.32 -1.91
N ASP A 62 13.26 -7.13 -1.54
CA ASP A 62 14.52 -6.61 -2.07
C ASP A 62 15.74 -7.42 -1.60
N ASP A 63 15.68 -8.04 -0.42
CA ASP A 63 16.74 -8.92 0.07
C ASP A 63 16.80 -10.21 -0.78
N ILE A 64 15.63 -10.76 -1.15
CA ILE A 64 15.56 -11.89 -2.10
C ILE A 64 16.14 -11.45 -3.45
N ARG A 65 15.75 -10.28 -3.95
CA ARG A 65 16.27 -9.74 -5.21
C ARG A 65 17.79 -9.60 -5.18
N LYS A 66 18.35 -9.05 -4.11
CA LYS A 66 19.80 -8.89 -3.92
C LYS A 66 20.53 -10.22 -3.98
N SER A 67 20.01 -11.26 -3.34
CA SER A 67 20.63 -12.59 -3.37
C SER A 67 20.67 -13.18 -4.78
N ILE A 68 19.62 -13.01 -5.59
CA ILE A 68 19.56 -13.46 -6.98
C ILE A 68 20.57 -12.68 -7.85
N VAL A 69 20.62 -11.37 -7.68
CA VAL A 69 21.51 -10.49 -8.43
C VAL A 69 22.98 -10.80 -8.12
N ALA A 70 23.33 -10.96 -6.85
CA ALA A 70 24.69 -11.29 -6.43
C ALA A 70 25.18 -12.60 -7.09
N SER A 71 24.35 -13.63 -7.14
CA SER A 71 24.70 -14.90 -7.82
C SER A 71 24.96 -14.72 -9.33
N VAL A 72 24.27 -13.79 -9.98
CA VAL A 72 24.50 -13.45 -11.40
C VAL A 72 25.84 -12.72 -11.57
N GLU A 73 26.13 -11.76 -10.70
CA GLU A 73 27.36 -10.96 -10.76
C GLU A 73 28.61 -11.79 -10.42
N ASP A 74 28.48 -12.74 -9.50
CA ASP A 74 29.54 -13.70 -9.14
C ASP A 74 29.80 -14.77 -10.20
N GLY A 75 29.10 -14.73 -11.33
CA GLY A 75 29.27 -15.67 -12.43
C GLY A 75 28.67 -17.05 -12.19
N ALA A 76 27.69 -17.16 -11.29
CA ALA A 76 26.95 -18.39 -10.98
C ALA A 76 25.50 -18.36 -11.55
N PRO A 77 25.30 -18.31 -12.88
CA PRO A 77 23.98 -18.18 -13.49
C PRO A 77 23.05 -19.38 -13.19
N ARG A 78 23.58 -20.54 -12.88
CA ARG A 78 22.78 -21.70 -12.49
C ARG A 78 22.13 -21.48 -11.12
N GLU A 79 22.87 -20.96 -10.13
CA GLU A 79 22.35 -20.61 -8.81
C GLU A 79 21.28 -19.52 -8.91
N ALA A 80 21.49 -18.51 -9.77
CA ALA A 80 20.49 -17.49 -10.02
C ALA A 80 19.17 -18.06 -10.58
N ILE A 81 19.25 -19.07 -11.48
CA ILE A 81 18.06 -19.76 -12.01
C ILE A 81 17.35 -20.57 -10.93
N GLU A 82 18.10 -21.26 -10.07
CA GLU A 82 17.56 -22.00 -8.92
C GLU A 82 16.86 -21.05 -7.95
N LEU A 83 17.49 -19.93 -7.57
CA LEU A 83 16.90 -18.90 -6.73
C LEU A 83 15.63 -18.28 -7.33
N LEU A 84 15.59 -18.07 -8.65
CA LEU A 84 14.38 -17.59 -9.33
C LEU A 84 13.27 -18.65 -9.28
N SER A 85 13.59 -19.93 -9.48
CA SER A 85 12.59 -21.01 -9.40
C SER A 85 12.01 -21.17 -8.01
N GLU A 86 12.79 -20.88 -6.98
CA GLU A 86 12.39 -20.92 -5.57
C GLU A 86 11.76 -19.60 -5.07
N ALA A 87 11.85 -18.52 -5.85
CA ALA A 87 11.44 -17.18 -5.40
C ALA A 87 9.99 -17.14 -4.88
N ARG A 88 9.08 -17.94 -5.45
CA ARG A 88 7.71 -18.03 -4.95
C ARG A 88 7.66 -18.54 -3.50
N TYR A 89 8.40 -19.60 -3.20
CA TYR A 89 8.47 -20.17 -1.86
C TYR A 89 9.15 -19.18 -0.89
N ARG A 90 10.26 -18.59 -1.33
CA ARG A 90 10.98 -17.59 -0.53
C ARG A 90 10.13 -16.36 -0.23
N ILE A 91 9.37 -15.84 -1.20
CA ILE A 91 8.44 -14.71 -0.97
C ILE A 91 7.36 -15.13 0.04
N PHE A 92 6.86 -16.36 -0.07
CA PHE A 92 5.90 -16.87 0.89
C PHE A 92 6.51 -16.96 2.31
N ASP A 93 7.75 -17.43 2.42
CA ASP A 93 8.47 -17.53 3.70
C ASP A 93 8.81 -16.17 4.31
N THR A 94 8.96 -15.11 3.49
CA THR A 94 9.18 -13.73 3.98
C THR A 94 7.88 -13.05 4.43
N MET A 95 6.72 -13.58 4.06
CA MET A 95 5.45 -13.04 4.56
C MET A 95 5.33 -13.28 6.07
N VAL A 96 5.00 -12.22 6.79
CA VAL A 96 4.72 -12.30 8.21
C VAL A 96 3.23 -12.58 8.41
N GLU A 97 2.92 -13.77 8.90
CA GLU A 97 1.54 -14.13 9.25
C GLU A 97 1.16 -13.57 10.62
N LYS A 98 0.07 -12.86 10.68
CA LYS A 98 -0.63 -12.44 11.89
C LYS A 98 -1.97 -13.16 11.97
N GLN A 99 -2.61 -13.20 13.14
CA GLN A 99 -3.88 -13.90 13.34
C GLN A 99 -4.99 -13.49 12.34
N LYS A 100 -4.95 -12.23 11.83
CA LYS A 100 -6.02 -11.66 11.02
C LYS A 100 -5.58 -11.20 9.63
N PHE A 101 -4.30 -11.12 9.34
CA PHE A 101 -3.77 -10.71 8.04
C PHE A 101 -2.34 -11.21 7.84
N SER A 102 -1.91 -11.27 6.57
CA SER A 102 -0.51 -11.49 6.20
C SER A 102 0.12 -10.17 5.76
N PHE A 103 1.43 -10.03 5.96
CA PHE A 103 2.18 -8.82 5.64
C PHE A 103 3.39 -9.15 4.78
N LEU A 104 3.65 -8.33 3.75
CA LEU A 104 4.81 -8.41 2.87
C LEU A 104 5.47 -7.04 2.73
N ALA A 105 6.77 -6.95 2.99
CA ALA A 105 7.58 -5.75 2.74
C ALA A 105 8.33 -5.88 1.42
N ILE A 106 8.24 -4.85 0.56
CA ILE A 106 9.01 -4.78 -0.70
C ILE A 106 10.47 -4.40 -0.43
N GLY A 107 10.70 -3.46 0.48
CA GLY A 107 12.02 -2.97 0.83
C GLY A 107 12.59 -1.91 -0.12
N ARG A 108 13.84 -1.49 0.14
CA ARG A 108 14.51 -0.40 -0.57
C ARG A 108 15.52 -0.93 -1.59
N PRO A 109 15.40 -0.60 -2.88
CA PRO A 109 16.42 -0.92 -3.86
C PRO A 109 17.64 -0.01 -3.65
N GLU A 110 18.73 -0.57 -3.16
CA GLU A 110 19.96 0.19 -2.91
C GLU A 110 20.94 0.18 -4.09
N THR A 111 20.73 -0.66 -5.11
CA THR A 111 21.66 -0.82 -6.24
C THR A 111 21.18 -0.13 -7.50
N ALA A 112 22.03 0.71 -8.07
CA ALA A 112 21.91 1.23 -9.43
C ALA A 112 22.22 0.09 -10.41
N GLY A 113 21.19 -0.58 -10.88
CA GLY A 113 21.30 -1.62 -11.92
C GLY A 113 19.91 -1.93 -12.47
N CYS A 114 19.80 -2.02 -13.80
CA CYS A 114 18.53 -2.37 -14.43
C CYS A 114 18.37 -3.89 -14.49
N TYR A 115 18.02 -4.51 -13.37
CA TYR A 115 17.65 -5.93 -13.33
C TYR A 115 16.17 -6.10 -13.68
N CYS A 116 15.75 -5.55 -14.84
CA CYS A 116 14.35 -5.48 -15.25
C CYS A 116 13.69 -6.86 -15.30
N LYS A 117 14.43 -7.91 -15.68
CA LYS A 117 13.88 -9.28 -15.71
C LYS A 117 13.57 -9.84 -14.32
N VAL A 118 14.46 -9.61 -13.35
CA VAL A 118 14.23 -10.05 -11.95
C VAL A 118 13.04 -9.30 -11.35
N ASN A 119 12.99 -7.97 -11.53
CA ASN A 119 11.87 -7.18 -11.06
C ASN A 119 10.53 -7.58 -11.68
N ALA A 120 10.52 -7.86 -13.00
CA ALA A 120 9.31 -8.32 -13.70
C ALA A 120 8.84 -9.67 -13.14
N TYR A 121 9.77 -10.60 -12.93
CA TYR A 121 9.46 -11.91 -12.36
C TYR A 121 8.89 -11.80 -10.94
N LEU A 122 9.52 -11.03 -10.05
CA LEU A 122 9.05 -10.85 -8.68
C LEU A 122 7.66 -10.19 -8.65
N LYS A 123 7.41 -9.21 -9.52
CA LYS A 123 6.09 -8.60 -9.69
C LYS A 123 5.03 -9.62 -10.12
N GLU A 124 5.37 -10.52 -11.04
CA GLU A 124 4.47 -11.59 -11.46
C GLU A 124 4.16 -12.54 -10.29
N VAL A 125 5.18 -12.93 -9.51
CA VAL A 125 4.98 -13.77 -8.32
C VAL A 125 4.07 -13.10 -7.29
N ILE A 126 4.25 -11.80 -7.01
CA ILE A 126 3.36 -11.05 -6.12
C ILE A 126 1.92 -11.07 -6.66
N SER A 127 1.75 -10.84 -7.96
CA SER A 127 0.43 -10.86 -8.60
C SER A 127 -0.24 -12.24 -8.51
N LEU A 128 0.52 -13.32 -8.61
CA LEU A 128 0.02 -14.68 -8.44
C LEU A 128 -0.36 -14.97 -6.98
N LEU A 129 0.51 -14.63 -6.03
CA LEU A 129 0.25 -14.81 -4.60
C LEU A 129 -0.98 -14.03 -4.14
N SER A 130 -1.17 -12.82 -4.66
CA SER A 130 -2.31 -11.98 -4.31
C SER A 130 -3.67 -12.61 -4.63
N ARG A 131 -3.71 -13.56 -5.58
CA ARG A 131 -4.95 -14.30 -5.91
C ARG A 131 -5.40 -15.26 -4.81
N ASP A 132 -4.51 -15.58 -3.87
CA ASP A 132 -4.82 -16.41 -2.72
C ASP A 132 -5.49 -15.61 -1.58
N PHE A 133 -5.66 -14.30 -1.75
CA PHE A 133 -6.28 -13.40 -0.77
C PHE A 133 -7.59 -12.82 -1.30
N ASP A 134 -8.49 -12.48 -0.38
CA ASP A 134 -9.76 -11.81 -0.71
C ASP A 134 -9.58 -10.30 -0.83
N TYR A 135 -8.68 -9.74 0.00
CA TYR A 135 -8.34 -8.32 0.03
C TYR A 135 -6.82 -8.14 0.05
N VAL A 136 -6.34 -7.17 -0.74
CA VAL A 136 -4.93 -6.74 -0.73
C VAL A 136 -4.89 -5.23 -0.55
N VAL A 137 -4.15 -4.76 0.44
CA VAL A 137 -3.89 -3.33 0.66
C VAL A 137 -2.42 -3.05 0.37
N ILE A 138 -2.15 -2.14 -0.57
CA ILE A 138 -0.81 -1.75 -0.99
C ILE A 138 -0.54 -0.33 -0.52
N ASP A 139 0.39 -0.16 0.41
CA ASP A 139 0.90 1.16 0.81
C ASP A 139 2.00 1.60 -0.14
N GLY A 140 1.70 2.60 -0.97
CA GLY A 140 2.62 3.11 -1.98
C GLY A 140 3.47 4.27 -1.47
N GLU A 141 4.66 4.40 -2.04
CA GLU A 141 5.50 5.59 -1.93
C GLU A 141 4.81 6.84 -2.53
N ALA A 142 5.47 7.98 -2.50
CA ALA A 142 5.01 9.18 -3.20
C ALA A 142 4.96 8.93 -4.71
N GLY A 143 3.74 8.89 -5.29
CA GLY A 143 3.50 8.57 -6.68
C GLY A 143 2.97 7.15 -6.90
N ILE A 144 2.54 6.87 -8.12
CA ILE A 144 1.96 5.58 -8.52
C ILE A 144 2.97 4.68 -9.25
N GLU A 145 4.05 5.27 -9.74
CA GLU A 145 5.02 4.60 -10.60
C GLU A 145 5.70 3.42 -9.90
N GLN A 146 5.93 3.54 -8.59
CA GLN A 146 6.58 2.48 -7.81
C GLN A 146 5.66 1.27 -7.64
N ILE A 147 4.35 1.49 -7.47
CA ILE A 147 3.38 0.40 -7.40
C ILE A 147 3.40 -0.36 -8.73
N ASN A 148 3.31 0.35 -9.87
CA ASN A 148 3.36 -0.27 -11.19
C ASN A 148 4.69 -0.99 -11.44
N ARG A 149 5.80 -0.37 -11.09
CA ARG A 149 7.14 -0.96 -11.38
C ARG A 149 7.48 -2.18 -10.54
N ARG A 150 6.97 -2.27 -9.29
CA ARG A 150 7.46 -3.24 -8.31
C ARG A 150 6.42 -4.19 -7.77
N VAL A 151 5.15 -3.80 -7.78
CA VAL A 151 4.10 -4.56 -7.12
C VAL A 151 3.11 -5.13 -8.12
N MET A 152 2.33 -4.28 -8.79
CA MET A 152 1.27 -4.72 -9.71
C MET A 152 1.01 -3.70 -10.81
N GLU A 153 0.56 -4.21 -11.97
CA GLU A 153 0.07 -3.38 -13.08
C GLU A 153 -1.44 -3.13 -13.01
N LYS A 154 -2.15 -4.02 -12.29
CA LYS A 154 -3.61 -3.96 -12.17
C LYS A 154 -4.00 -3.97 -10.71
N VAL A 155 -4.80 -2.98 -10.33
CA VAL A 155 -5.46 -2.90 -9.03
C VAL A 155 -6.97 -2.74 -9.24
N THR A 156 -7.79 -3.03 -8.24
CA THR A 156 -9.24 -2.80 -8.36
C THR A 156 -9.64 -1.41 -7.90
N HIS A 157 -8.97 -0.91 -6.88
CA HIS A 157 -9.24 0.39 -6.28
C HIS A 157 -7.95 1.19 -6.09
N LEU A 158 -7.97 2.44 -6.56
CA LEU A 158 -6.88 3.40 -6.36
C LEU A 158 -7.36 4.50 -5.42
N VAL A 159 -6.68 4.67 -4.30
CA VAL A 159 -6.98 5.71 -3.31
C VAL A 159 -5.84 6.71 -3.27
N LEU A 160 -6.14 7.95 -3.61
CA LEU A 160 -5.18 9.04 -3.67
C LEU A 160 -5.28 9.89 -2.40
N ILE A 161 -4.17 10.04 -1.67
CA ILE A 161 -4.16 10.79 -0.40
C ILE A 161 -3.47 12.12 -0.60
N THR A 162 -4.10 13.19 -0.09
CA THR A 162 -3.55 14.54 -0.09
C THR A 162 -3.84 15.28 1.22
N ASP A 163 -3.21 16.43 1.40
CA ASP A 163 -3.59 17.45 2.37
C ASP A 163 -4.49 18.53 1.69
N PRO A 164 -5.15 19.43 2.46
CA PRO A 164 -6.05 20.43 1.90
C PRO A 164 -5.36 21.59 1.17
N SER A 165 -4.03 21.59 1.10
CA SER A 165 -3.28 22.64 0.41
C SER A 165 -3.51 22.61 -1.09
N ARG A 166 -3.52 23.79 -1.74
CA ARG A 166 -3.60 23.89 -3.20
C ARG A 166 -2.52 23.07 -3.92
N LYS A 167 -1.29 23.06 -3.39
CA LYS A 167 -0.21 22.23 -3.92
C LYS A 167 -0.53 20.74 -3.77
N GLY A 168 -1.14 20.34 -2.64
CA GLY A 168 -1.55 18.95 -2.41
C GLY A 168 -2.59 18.49 -3.44
N THR A 169 -3.65 19.25 -3.66
CA THR A 169 -4.70 18.91 -4.64
C THR A 169 -4.15 18.84 -6.06
N GLN A 170 -3.30 19.78 -6.48
CA GLN A 170 -2.64 19.76 -7.79
C GLN A 170 -1.76 18.51 -8.01
N VAL A 171 -1.12 18.01 -6.95
CA VAL A 171 -0.34 16.76 -7.03
C VAL A 171 -1.26 15.57 -7.30
N ILE A 172 -2.48 15.55 -6.75
CA ILE A 172 -3.46 14.49 -7.02
C ILE A 172 -3.82 14.44 -8.50
N ASP A 173 -4.08 15.58 -9.14
CA ASP A 173 -4.41 15.64 -10.56
C ASP A 173 -3.26 15.09 -11.42
N THR A 174 -2.03 15.38 -11.02
CA THR A 174 -0.84 14.86 -11.70
C THR A 174 -0.71 13.34 -11.53
N ILE A 175 -0.85 12.83 -10.28
CA ILE A 175 -0.77 11.40 -10.00
C ILE A 175 -1.91 10.65 -10.70
N LYS A 176 -3.12 11.21 -10.70
CA LYS A 176 -4.28 10.62 -11.39
C LYS A 176 -4.03 10.44 -12.88
N ARG A 177 -3.51 11.48 -13.55
CA ARG A 177 -3.17 11.42 -14.98
C ARG A 177 -2.12 10.35 -15.28
N VAL A 178 -1.06 10.27 -14.46
CA VAL A 178 -0.03 9.23 -14.60
C VAL A 178 -0.62 7.84 -14.32
N ALA A 179 -1.51 7.72 -13.34
CA ALA A 179 -2.19 6.45 -13.03
C ALA A 179 -3.08 5.99 -14.19
N ASP A 180 -3.78 6.91 -14.86
CA ASP A 180 -4.62 6.59 -16.02
C ASP A 180 -3.82 6.01 -17.19
N GLU A 181 -2.54 6.36 -17.29
CA GLU A 181 -1.64 5.87 -18.34
C GLU A 181 -0.95 4.55 -17.96
N LEU A 182 -0.61 4.36 -16.67
CA LEU A 182 0.29 3.30 -16.23
C LEU A 182 -0.38 2.15 -15.49
N VAL A 183 -1.54 2.37 -14.87
CA VAL A 183 -2.18 1.39 -13.98
C VAL A 183 -3.62 1.15 -14.38
N MET A 184 -3.98 -0.11 -14.53
CA MET A 184 -5.38 -0.49 -14.71
C MET A 184 -6.09 -0.51 -13.35
N TYR A 185 -7.17 0.27 -13.20
CA TYR A 185 -8.02 0.24 -12.02
C TYR A 185 -9.50 0.34 -12.41
N GLN A 186 -10.38 -0.10 -11.53
CA GLN A 186 -11.84 -0.09 -11.74
C GLN A 186 -12.48 1.14 -11.09
N ARG A 187 -11.97 1.54 -9.91
CA ARG A 187 -12.44 2.69 -9.14
C ARG A 187 -11.27 3.51 -8.65
N CYS A 188 -11.45 4.84 -8.64
CA CYS A 188 -10.49 5.77 -8.08
C CYS A 188 -11.20 6.83 -7.25
N GLY A 189 -10.58 7.27 -6.16
CA GLY A 189 -11.06 8.41 -5.39
C GLY A 189 -9.96 8.98 -4.51
N ALA A 190 -10.21 10.18 -3.98
CA ALA A 190 -9.24 10.90 -3.16
C ALA A 190 -9.70 11.00 -1.70
N ILE A 191 -8.76 10.97 -0.77
CA ILE A 191 -8.96 11.33 0.64
C ILE A 191 -8.16 12.59 0.91
N VAL A 192 -8.82 13.61 1.45
CA VAL A 192 -8.18 14.83 1.93
C VAL A 192 -7.96 14.67 3.43
N ASN A 193 -6.71 14.48 3.83
CA ASN A 193 -6.32 14.25 5.21
C ASN A 193 -5.80 15.54 5.88
N ARG A 194 -5.87 15.61 7.20
CA ARG A 194 -5.41 16.74 8.01
C ARG A 194 -6.14 18.05 7.73
N VAL A 195 -7.45 17.97 7.53
CA VAL A 195 -8.31 19.15 7.43
C VAL A 195 -8.38 19.83 8.80
N MET A 196 -7.82 21.03 8.91
CA MET A 196 -7.74 21.77 10.18
C MET A 196 -9.03 22.49 10.51
N ASP A 197 -9.81 22.87 9.51
CA ASP A 197 -11.06 23.61 9.64
C ASP A 197 -12.06 23.12 8.59
N GLU A 198 -13.14 22.53 9.04
CA GLU A 198 -14.19 21.99 8.16
C GLU A 198 -14.88 23.07 7.33
N SER A 199 -14.89 24.32 7.79
CA SER A 199 -15.44 25.45 7.04
C SER A 199 -14.70 25.72 5.73
N MET A 200 -13.46 25.23 5.62
CA MET A 200 -12.63 25.35 4.40
C MET A 200 -12.89 24.24 3.38
N ILE A 201 -13.65 23.18 3.72
CA ILE A 201 -13.95 22.07 2.81
C ILE A 201 -14.54 22.55 1.47
N PRO A 202 -15.47 23.52 1.41
CA PRO A 202 -15.99 24.02 0.15
C PRO A 202 -14.95 24.69 -0.76
N CYS A 203 -13.80 25.08 -0.20
CA CYS A 203 -12.69 25.69 -0.96
C CYS A 203 -11.70 24.66 -1.50
N ILE A 204 -11.84 23.36 -1.13
CA ILE A 204 -10.94 22.30 -1.57
C ILE A 204 -11.48 21.72 -2.87
N HIS A 205 -10.77 21.93 -3.96
CA HIS A 205 -11.15 21.42 -5.27
C HIS A 205 -10.14 20.38 -5.76
N ILE A 206 -10.63 19.22 -6.15
CA ILE A 206 -9.90 18.15 -6.82
C ILE A 206 -10.64 17.86 -8.13
N GLU A 207 -9.99 18.10 -9.25
CA GLU A 207 -10.62 17.93 -10.57
C GLU A 207 -10.65 16.45 -10.98
N GLY A 208 -11.77 16.02 -11.55
CA GLY A 208 -11.90 14.68 -12.16
C GLY A 208 -11.76 13.50 -11.20
N THR A 209 -11.74 13.72 -9.88
CA THR A 209 -11.59 12.65 -8.87
C THR A 209 -12.60 12.85 -7.75
N GLU A 210 -13.39 11.82 -7.44
CA GLU A 210 -14.33 11.83 -6.33
C GLU A 210 -13.61 11.95 -4.98
N VAL A 211 -14.04 12.84 -4.11
CA VAL A 211 -13.54 12.89 -2.73
C VAL A 211 -14.30 11.88 -1.86
N LEU A 212 -13.58 10.85 -1.44
CA LEU A 212 -14.12 9.76 -0.63
C LEU A 212 -14.33 10.19 0.82
N ALA A 213 -13.37 10.93 1.38
CA ALA A 213 -13.46 11.43 2.75
C ALA A 213 -12.61 12.69 2.96
N TYR A 214 -13.05 13.52 3.89
CA TYR A 214 -12.27 14.57 4.50
C TYR A 214 -11.97 14.15 5.95
N ILE A 215 -10.68 14.05 6.29
CA ILE A 215 -10.26 13.58 7.63
C ILE A 215 -9.64 14.76 8.37
N PRO A 216 -10.21 15.17 9.51
CA PRO A 216 -9.61 16.21 10.34
C PRO A 216 -8.30 15.75 10.97
N GLY A 217 -7.59 16.67 11.62
CA GLY A 217 -6.43 16.35 12.43
C GLY A 217 -6.79 15.36 13.54
N ASP A 218 -6.00 14.29 13.69
CA ASP A 218 -6.25 13.23 14.68
C ASP A 218 -5.14 13.23 15.74
N ALA A 219 -5.47 13.79 16.91
CA ALA A 219 -4.53 13.86 18.04
C ALA A 219 -4.26 12.48 18.66
N SER A 220 -5.24 11.58 18.65
CA SER A 220 -5.06 10.22 19.16
C SER A 220 -4.13 9.40 18.27
N HIS A 221 -4.28 9.53 16.94
CA HIS A 221 -3.36 8.93 15.99
C HIS A 221 -1.93 9.51 16.12
N ALA A 222 -1.79 10.84 16.24
CA ALA A 222 -0.47 11.46 16.42
C ALA A 222 0.21 10.99 17.72
N ALA A 223 -0.54 10.83 18.81
CA ALA A 223 0.00 10.31 20.06
C ALA A 223 0.41 8.83 19.95
N ASN A 224 -0.35 8.01 19.23
CA ASN A 224 0.00 6.61 18.95
C ASN A 224 1.28 6.51 18.12
N ASP A 225 1.39 7.30 17.06
CA ASP A 225 2.55 7.31 16.17
C ASP A 225 3.84 7.67 16.92
N ILE A 226 3.82 8.73 17.75
CA ILE A 226 4.94 9.13 18.60
C ILE A 226 5.35 8.02 19.58
N GLN A 227 4.39 7.24 20.08
CA GLN A 227 4.62 6.14 21.03
C GLN A 227 4.97 4.82 20.33
N GLY A 228 5.01 4.77 19.00
CA GLY A 228 5.23 3.55 18.24
C GLY A 228 4.14 2.49 18.43
N ARG A 229 2.91 2.92 18.75
CA ARG A 229 1.77 2.02 18.91
C ARG A 229 1.12 1.69 17.58
N SER A 230 0.48 0.53 17.53
CA SER A 230 -0.22 0.06 16.34
C SER A 230 -1.54 0.80 16.11
N VAL A 231 -2.01 0.82 14.87
CA VAL A 231 -3.37 1.28 14.49
C VAL A 231 -4.46 0.50 15.23
N PHE A 232 -4.19 -0.74 15.66
CA PHE A 232 -5.14 -1.55 16.44
C PHE A 232 -5.39 -1.02 17.85
N ASP A 233 -4.53 -0.12 18.36
CA ASP A 233 -4.69 0.55 19.65
C ASP A 233 -5.47 1.86 19.56
N LEU A 234 -5.85 2.31 18.36
CA LEU A 234 -6.64 3.53 18.18
C LEU A 234 -8.10 3.30 18.60
N PRO A 235 -8.77 4.33 19.14
CA PRO A 235 -10.22 4.30 19.32
C PRO A 235 -10.96 4.14 17.98
N ASP A 236 -12.08 3.42 17.98
CA ASP A 236 -12.90 3.21 16.76
C ASP A 236 -13.51 4.50 16.22
N ASP A 237 -13.71 5.49 17.10
CA ASP A 237 -14.25 6.81 16.78
C ASP A 237 -13.15 7.82 16.41
N SER A 238 -11.89 7.42 16.33
CA SER A 238 -10.82 8.32 15.90
C SER A 238 -11.08 8.83 14.47
N PRO A 239 -10.75 10.09 14.16
CA PRO A 239 -10.98 10.69 12.85
C PRO A 239 -10.45 9.87 11.69
N ILE A 240 -9.26 9.27 11.83
CA ILE A 240 -8.66 8.46 10.78
C ILE A 240 -9.45 7.16 10.53
N MET A 241 -9.94 6.50 11.59
CA MET A 241 -10.75 5.29 11.46
C MET A 241 -12.10 5.59 10.81
N GLN A 242 -12.77 6.68 11.21
CA GLN A 242 -14.04 7.12 10.64
C GLN A 242 -13.90 7.51 9.16
N GLY A 243 -12.85 8.27 8.82
CA GLY A 243 -12.57 8.67 7.45
C GLY A 243 -12.22 7.48 6.55
N ALA A 244 -11.41 6.54 7.05
CA ALA A 244 -11.08 5.30 6.36
C ALA A 244 -12.34 4.44 6.11
N ARG A 245 -13.22 4.30 7.10
CA ARG A 245 -14.50 3.59 6.97
C ARG A 245 -15.39 4.25 5.91
N THR A 246 -15.53 5.57 5.94
CA THR A 246 -16.31 6.33 4.95
C THR A 246 -15.76 6.10 3.53
N ALA A 247 -14.44 6.13 3.37
CA ALA A 247 -13.80 5.93 2.07
C ALA A 247 -14.04 4.50 1.53
N LEU A 248 -13.86 3.47 2.37
CA LEU A 248 -14.09 2.07 1.96
C LEU A 248 -15.56 1.81 1.62
N THR A 249 -16.51 2.44 2.34
CA THR A 249 -17.95 2.35 2.05
C THR A 249 -18.28 2.97 0.69
N LYS A 250 -17.78 4.19 0.39
CA LYS A 250 -17.97 4.82 -0.93
C LYS A 250 -17.36 4.01 -2.07
N LEU A 251 -16.27 3.32 -1.81
CA LEU A 251 -15.65 2.42 -2.79
C LEU A 251 -16.41 1.08 -2.95
N ALA A 252 -17.47 0.85 -2.19
CA ALA A 252 -18.21 -0.41 -2.14
C ALA A 252 -17.32 -1.62 -1.77
N ILE A 253 -16.43 -1.39 -0.81
CA ILE A 253 -15.59 -2.42 -0.20
C ILE A 253 -16.20 -2.89 1.11
N LEU A 254 -16.72 -1.94 1.93
CA LEU A 254 -17.54 -2.20 3.11
C LEU A 254 -19.00 -2.02 2.80
#